data_3cb29a87450b242ee35111710462df1a
#
_entry.id   3cb29a87450b242ee35111710462df1a
#
_cell.length_a   1.000
_cell.length_b   1.000
_cell.length_c   1.000
_cell.angle_alpha   90.00
_cell.angle_beta   90.00
_cell.angle_gamma   90.00
#
_symmetry.space_group_name_H-M   'P 1'
#
loop_
_entity.id
_entity.type
_entity.pdbx_description
1 polymer ?
#
loop_
_entity_poly.entity_id
_entity_poly.type
_entity_poly.pdbx_seq_one_letter_code
_entity_poly.pdbx_strand_id
1 'polypeptide(L)'
;MLSRVGRKKKDERMREALVAVRWGDMDSYGHVNNVFFVRYLEDTRFAIFTPPLGEHAPQGVPSELGVFDLFPEGSNGLVASHRIEYRAPLNYRAEPLTVRLWVTRIGGSSFDLGYELAEADRSVVYAIASTTLVVVDTASGRPQPLPVALRATLEQWLGEPVPFR
;
A
#
# COMPACT_ATOMS: atom_id res chain seq x y z
N MET A 1 18.26 8.53 25.57
CA MET A 1 17.94 7.09 25.39
C MET A 1 16.44 6.84 25.15
N LEU A 2 15.72 7.76 24.50
CA LEU A 2 14.25 7.72 24.31
C LEU A 2 13.80 7.65 22.84
N SER A 3 14.71 7.46 21.87
CA SER A 3 14.36 7.54 20.44
C SER A 3 14.17 6.19 19.72
N ARG A 4 14.43 5.06 20.38
CA ARG A 4 14.32 3.73 19.75
C ARG A 4 12.94 3.07 19.85
N VAL A 5 12.15 3.40 20.87
CA VAL A 5 10.85 2.74 21.13
C VAL A 5 9.77 3.20 20.15
N GLY A 6 9.75 4.48 19.76
CA GLY A 6 8.77 5.00 18.82
C GLY A 6 8.98 4.55 17.36
N ARG A 7 10.24 4.33 16.98
CA ARG A 7 10.61 3.93 15.61
C ARG A 7 10.22 2.48 15.31
N LYS A 8 10.39 1.56 16.28
CA LYS A 8 10.05 0.13 16.12
C LYS A 8 8.55 -0.06 15.91
N LYS A 9 7.68 0.60 16.68
CA LYS A 9 6.22 0.51 16.53
C LYS A 9 5.70 1.06 15.20
N LYS A 10 6.37 2.05 14.60
CA LYS A 10 5.99 2.59 13.30
C LYS A 10 6.33 1.61 12.17
N ASP A 11 7.45 0.92 12.25
CA ASP A 11 7.88 -0.05 11.24
C ASP A 11 7.03 -1.33 11.27
N GLU A 12 6.53 -1.76 12.42
CA GLU A 12 5.66 -2.96 12.55
C GLU A 12 4.28 -2.80 11.85
N ARG A 13 3.80 -1.57 11.67
CA ARG A 13 2.54 -1.27 10.97
C ARG A 13 2.70 -1.16 9.45
N MET A 14 3.92 -1.01 8.99
CA MET A 14 4.24 -0.92 7.57
C MET A 14 4.53 -2.30 7.01
N ARG A 15 4.01 -2.55 5.83
CA ARG A 15 4.36 -3.72 5.01
C ARG A 15 5.30 -3.27 3.90
N GLU A 16 6.23 -4.12 3.54
CA GLU A 16 7.21 -3.81 2.51
C GLU A 16 7.05 -4.74 1.32
N ALA A 17 7.19 -4.19 0.13
CA ALA A 17 7.32 -4.93 -1.11
C ALA A 17 8.52 -4.42 -1.89
N LEU A 18 9.14 -5.31 -2.66
CA LEU A 18 10.21 -4.97 -3.59
C LEU A 18 9.60 -4.84 -4.99
N VAL A 19 9.78 -3.68 -5.60
CA VAL A 19 9.25 -3.37 -6.94
C VAL A 19 10.40 -3.15 -7.90
N ALA A 20 10.45 -3.94 -8.97
CA ALA A 20 11.46 -3.80 -10.01
C ALA A 20 11.18 -2.55 -10.86
N VAL A 21 12.22 -1.75 -11.07
CA VAL A 21 12.21 -0.65 -12.04
C VAL A 21 12.55 -1.23 -13.41
N ARG A 22 11.69 -1.04 -14.40
CA ARG A 22 11.87 -1.58 -15.74
C ARG A 22 12.50 -0.55 -16.66
N TRP A 23 13.33 -1.02 -17.60
CA TRP A 23 13.89 -0.13 -18.62
C TRP A 23 12.81 0.61 -19.41
N GLY A 24 11.71 -0.07 -19.74
CA GLY A 24 10.60 0.51 -20.49
C GLY A 24 9.76 1.55 -19.72
N ASP A 25 10.03 1.73 -18.41
CA ASP A 25 9.33 2.73 -17.58
C ASP A 25 9.96 4.13 -17.72
N MET A 26 11.11 4.24 -18.41
CA MET A 26 11.83 5.51 -18.60
C MET A 26 11.12 6.42 -19.60
N ASP A 27 11.16 7.71 -19.32
CA ASP A 27 10.77 8.75 -20.27
C ASP A 27 11.97 9.28 -21.06
N SER A 28 11.72 10.25 -21.93
CA SER A 28 12.76 10.90 -22.74
C SER A 28 13.76 11.73 -21.92
N TYR A 29 13.48 11.99 -20.65
CA TYR A 29 14.39 12.70 -19.73
C TYR A 29 15.33 11.75 -18.97
N GLY A 30 15.20 10.44 -19.18
CA GLY A 30 16.03 9.42 -18.52
C GLY A 30 15.57 9.09 -17.10
N HIS A 31 14.37 9.45 -16.74
CA HIS A 31 13.76 9.15 -15.43
C HIS A 31 12.56 8.22 -15.61
N VAL A 32 12.18 7.53 -14.54
CA VAL A 32 10.92 6.81 -14.51
C VAL A 32 9.79 7.80 -14.75
N ASN A 33 8.99 7.56 -15.79
CA ASN A 33 7.84 8.38 -16.11
C ASN A 33 6.83 8.35 -14.95
N ASN A 34 6.27 9.50 -14.63
CA ASN A 34 5.35 9.67 -13.50
C ASN A 34 4.15 8.71 -13.52
N VAL A 35 3.67 8.30 -14.69
CA VAL A 35 2.54 7.37 -14.81
C VAL A 35 2.87 5.97 -14.25
N PHE A 36 4.13 5.55 -14.27
CA PHE A 36 4.54 4.25 -13.75
C PHE A 36 4.58 4.20 -12.22
N PHE A 37 4.65 5.33 -11.54
CA PHE A 37 4.50 5.35 -10.09
C PHE A 37 3.15 4.79 -9.64
N VAL A 38 2.06 5.11 -10.35
CA VAL A 38 0.73 4.52 -10.09
C VAL A 38 0.77 2.99 -10.25
N ARG A 39 1.48 2.49 -11.27
CA ARG A 39 1.70 1.07 -11.47
C ARG A 39 2.47 0.44 -10.31
N TYR A 40 3.50 1.10 -9.80
CA TYR A 40 4.26 0.60 -8.65
C TYR A 40 3.41 0.54 -7.38
N LEU A 41 2.47 1.48 -7.18
CA LEU A 41 1.49 1.39 -6.09
C LEU A 41 0.59 0.17 -6.24
N GLU A 42 0.14 -0.12 -7.46
CA GLU A 42 -0.68 -1.30 -7.76
C GLU A 42 0.10 -2.60 -7.52
N ASP A 43 1.29 -2.72 -8.10
CA ASP A 43 2.16 -3.89 -7.93
C ASP A 43 2.44 -4.14 -6.43
N THR A 44 2.63 -3.09 -5.64
CA THR A 44 2.80 -3.16 -4.19
C THR A 44 1.57 -3.72 -3.49
N ARG A 45 0.36 -3.24 -3.85
CA ARG A 45 -0.89 -3.76 -3.26
C ARG A 45 -1.05 -5.25 -3.53
N PHE A 46 -0.83 -5.68 -4.78
CA PHE A 46 -0.92 -7.09 -5.12
C PHE A 46 0.12 -7.93 -4.40
N ALA A 47 1.36 -7.45 -4.30
CA ALA A 47 2.43 -8.15 -3.58
C ALA A 47 2.13 -8.33 -2.09
N ILE A 48 1.41 -7.40 -1.46
CA ILE A 48 1.11 -7.42 -0.03
C ILE A 48 -0.25 -8.06 0.26
N PHE A 49 -1.26 -7.86 -0.59
CA PHE A 49 -2.63 -8.28 -0.33
C PHE A 49 -2.93 -9.72 -0.78
N THR A 50 -2.15 -10.25 -1.73
CA THR A 50 -2.37 -11.61 -2.26
C THR A 50 -1.85 -12.72 -1.36
N PRO A 51 -0.62 -12.61 -0.79
CA PRO A 51 -0.09 -13.69 0.04
C PRO A 51 -0.89 -13.91 1.32
N PRO A 52 -0.86 -15.14 1.88
CA PRO A 52 -1.44 -15.42 3.19
C PRO A 52 -0.92 -14.47 4.27
N LEU A 53 -1.80 -14.09 5.19
CA LEU A 53 -1.47 -13.20 6.31
C LEU A 53 -0.48 -13.85 7.29
N GLY A 54 -0.51 -15.20 7.40
CA GLY A 54 0.41 -15.94 8.27
C GLY A 54 0.28 -15.48 9.73
N GLU A 55 1.42 -15.22 10.34
CA GLU A 55 1.51 -14.73 11.72
C GLU A 55 0.91 -13.33 11.94
N HIS A 56 0.65 -12.60 10.86
CA HIS A 56 0.03 -11.28 10.91
C HIS A 56 -1.51 -11.32 10.83
N ALA A 57 -2.11 -12.51 10.81
CA ALA A 57 -3.56 -12.66 10.85
C ALA A 57 -4.10 -12.22 12.22
N PRO A 58 -5.13 -11.33 12.26
CA PRO A 58 -5.80 -11.00 13.52
C PRO A 58 -6.45 -12.22 14.15
N GLN A 59 -6.73 -12.13 15.44
CA GLN A 59 -7.49 -13.19 16.14
C GLN A 59 -8.83 -13.45 15.44
N GLY A 60 -9.10 -14.71 15.12
CA GLY A 60 -10.32 -15.14 14.45
C GLY A 60 -10.29 -15.02 12.92
N VAL A 61 -9.18 -14.54 12.33
CA VAL A 61 -8.96 -14.54 10.89
C VAL A 61 -8.04 -15.70 10.52
N PRO A 62 -8.44 -16.59 9.58
CA PRO A 62 -7.59 -17.69 9.13
C PRO A 62 -6.26 -17.17 8.54
N SER A 63 -5.15 -17.76 8.99
CA SER A 63 -3.81 -17.31 8.62
C SER A 63 -3.44 -17.62 7.18
N GLU A 64 -4.13 -18.57 6.54
CA GLU A 64 -3.97 -18.96 5.15
C GLU A 64 -4.59 -17.99 4.15
N LEU A 65 -5.44 -17.06 4.61
CA LEU A 65 -6.08 -16.05 3.77
C LEU A 65 -5.17 -14.82 3.57
N GLY A 66 -5.20 -14.27 2.36
CA GLY A 66 -4.67 -12.96 2.06
C GLY A 66 -5.71 -11.85 2.28
N VAL A 67 -5.30 -10.59 2.18
CA VAL A 67 -6.23 -9.45 2.36
C VAL A 67 -7.36 -9.48 1.34
N PHE A 68 -7.07 -9.84 0.08
CA PHE A 68 -8.10 -9.91 -0.96
C PHE A 68 -9.17 -10.97 -0.68
N ASP A 69 -8.80 -12.07 0.00
CA ASP A 69 -9.74 -13.12 0.37
C ASP A 69 -10.74 -12.69 1.46
N LEU A 70 -10.46 -11.56 2.13
CA LEU A 70 -11.33 -10.99 3.16
C LEU A 70 -12.39 -10.04 2.62
N PHE A 71 -12.37 -9.77 1.31
CA PHE A 71 -13.39 -8.95 0.66
C PHE A 71 -14.70 -9.74 0.56
N PRO A 72 -15.86 -9.06 0.61
CA PRO A 72 -17.15 -9.75 0.41
C PRO A 72 -17.18 -10.51 -0.90
N GLU A 73 -17.81 -11.67 -0.93
CA GLU A 73 -18.04 -12.42 -2.17
C GLU A 73 -18.77 -11.55 -3.19
N GLY A 74 -18.34 -11.60 -4.45
CA GLY A 74 -18.90 -10.78 -5.53
C GLY A 74 -18.59 -9.30 -5.42
N SER A 75 -17.57 -8.92 -4.66
CA SER A 75 -17.10 -7.54 -4.56
C SER A 75 -15.69 -7.34 -5.12
N ASN A 76 -15.37 -6.09 -5.41
CA ASN A 76 -14.03 -5.64 -5.78
C ASN A 76 -13.63 -4.41 -4.97
N GLY A 77 -12.31 -4.25 -4.75
CA GLY A 77 -11.74 -3.00 -4.27
C GLY A 77 -11.41 -2.10 -5.46
N LEU A 78 -12.20 -1.06 -5.66
CA LEU A 78 -11.96 -0.09 -6.73
C LEU A 78 -11.16 1.10 -6.19
N VAL A 79 -10.21 1.57 -7.00
CA VAL A 79 -9.48 2.79 -6.72
C VAL A 79 -10.38 3.99 -6.99
N ALA A 80 -10.66 4.76 -5.95
CA ALA A 80 -11.43 6.01 -6.06
C ALA A 80 -10.54 7.23 -6.31
N SER A 81 -9.34 7.24 -5.74
CA SER A 81 -8.39 8.34 -5.92
C SER A 81 -6.96 7.92 -5.64
N HIS A 82 -6.03 8.67 -6.25
CA HIS A 82 -4.61 8.69 -5.90
C HIS A 82 -4.17 10.12 -5.61
N ARG A 83 -3.28 10.27 -4.65
CA ARG A 83 -2.45 11.45 -4.49
C ARG A 83 -1.00 11.01 -4.44
N ILE A 84 -0.17 11.60 -5.29
CA ILE A 84 1.27 11.30 -5.34
C ILE A 84 2.03 12.61 -5.25
N GLU A 85 3.07 12.61 -4.44
CA GLU A 85 4.04 13.70 -4.36
C GLU A 85 5.42 13.15 -4.67
N TYR A 86 6.01 13.63 -5.75
CA TYR A 86 7.34 13.23 -6.21
C TYR A 86 8.38 14.04 -5.45
N ARG A 87 9.36 13.34 -4.86
CA ARG A 87 10.38 13.93 -3.97
C ARG A 87 11.76 13.96 -4.61
N ALA A 88 12.08 12.96 -5.44
CA ALA A 88 13.34 12.84 -6.15
C ALA A 88 13.14 12.12 -7.49
N PRO A 89 13.95 12.41 -8.52
CA PRO A 89 13.93 11.66 -9.77
C PRO A 89 14.39 10.22 -9.50
N LEU A 90 13.70 9.25 -10.11
CA LEU A 90 14.06 7.84 -10.08
C LEU A 90 14.60 7.42 -11.43
N ASN A 91 15.82 6.92 -11.46
CA ASN A 91 16.45 6.39 -12.67
C ASN A 91 16.30 4.88 -12.76
N TYR A 92 16.49 4.33 -13.97
CA TYR A 92 16.60 2.89 -14.14
C TYR A 92 17.70 2.32 -13.25
N ARG A 93 17.44 1.18 -12.68
CA ARG A 93 18.37 0.44 -11.82
C ARG A 93 18.03 -1.04 -11.80
N ALA A 94 19.05 -1.87 -11.57
CA ALA A 94 18.86 -3.32 -11.46
C ALA A 94 18.29 -3.72 -10.11
N GLU A 95 18.65 -2.99 -9.04
CA GLU A 95 18.16 -3.24 -7.69
C GLU A 95 16.69 -2.79 -7.58
N PRO A 96 15.84 -3.60 -6.94
CA PRO A 96 14.44 -3.22 -6.75
C PRO A 96 14.30 -2.02 -5.81
N LEU A 97 13.22 -1.27 -6.02
CA LEU A 97 12.78 -0.22 -5.12
C LEU A 97 12.08 -0.84 -3.92
N THR A 98 12.29 -0.31 -2.73
CA THR A 98 11.51 -0.68 -1.54
C THR A 98 10.30 0.22 -1.45
N VAL A 99 9.11 -0.40 -1.50
CA VAL A 99 7.86 0.33 -1.31
C VAL A 99 7.22 -0.12 -0.01
N ARG A 100 6.97 0.85 0.87
CA ARG A 100 6.28 0.65 2.15
C ARG A 100 4.84 1.04 2.02
N LEU A 101 3.96 0.22 2.57
CA LEU A 101 2.52 0.41 2.56
C LEU A 101 1.99 0.33 4.00
N TRP A 102 1.08 1.22 4.35
CA TRP A 102 0.32 1.20 5.61
C TRP A 102 -1.09 1.74 5.39
N VAL A 103 -1.97 1.51 6.35
CA VAL A 103 -3.33 2.07 6.33
C VAL A 103 -3.32 3.42 7.02
N THR A 104 -3.94 4.43 6.43
CA THR A 104 -4.02 5.79 7.00
C THR A 104 -5.42 6.17 7.47
N ARG A 105 -6.46 5.48 6.94
CA ARG A 105 -7.86 5.70 7.32
C ARG A 105 -8.68 4.45 7.04
N ILE A 106 -9.66 4.19 7.88
CA ILE A 106 -10.65 3.12 7.70
C ILE A 106 -12.04 3.74 7.81
N GLY A 107 -12.81 3.68 6.73
CA GLY A 107 -14.19 4.15 6.66
C GLY A 107 -15.21 3.03 6.78
N GLY A 108 -16.46 3.29 6.42
CA GLY A 108 -17.53 2.29 6.41
C GLY A 108 -17.39 1.26 5.28
N SER A 109 -17.13 1.74 4.06
CA SER A 109 -16.98 0.93 2.84
C SER A 109 -15.67 1.21 2.08
N SER A 110 -14.79 2.01 2.66
CA SER A 110 -13.53 2.44 2.03
C SER A 110 -12.41 2.51 3.05
N PHE A 111 -11.18 2.48 2.56
CA PHE A 111 -9.99 2.70 3.36
C PHE A 111 -8.90 3.36 2.51
N ASP A 112 -8.01 4.08 3.19
CA ASP A 112 -6.90 4.77 2.53
C ASP A 112 -5.59 4.08 2.89
N LEU A 113 -4.77 3.89 1.86
CA LEU A 113 -3.42 3.36 1.97
C LEU A 113 -2.41 4.49 1.78
N GLY A 114 -1.41 4.54 2.63
CA GLY A 114 -0.23 5.36 2.47
C GLY A 114 0.92 4.56 1.89
N TYR A 115 1.77 5.23 1.10
CA TYR A 115 2.95 4.63 0.48
C TYR A 115 4.17 5.53 0.61
N GLU A 116 5.31 4.89 0.76
CA GLU A 116 6.63 5.50 0.64
C GLU A 116 7.47 4.66 -0.33
N LEU A 117 7.88 5.26 -1.44
CA LEU A 117 8.75 4.65 -2.44
C LEU A 117 10.16 5.19 -2.20
N ALA A 118 11.07 4.33 -1.76
CA ALA A 118 12.36 4.78 -1.26
C ALA A 118 13.46 3.72 -1.42
N GLU A 119 14.68 4.12 -1.12
CA GLU A 119 15.75 3.17 -0.85
C GLU A 119 15.42 2.33 0.40
N ALA A 120 16.01 1.12 0.48
CA ALA A 120 15.80 0.22 1.60
C ALA A 120 16.16 0.87 2.95
N ASP A 121 17.24 1.66 2.97
CA ASP A 121 17.72 2.40 4.15
C ASP A 121 17.06 3.78 4.33
N ARG A 122 16.14 4.16 3.42
CA ARG A 122 15.49 5.49 3.37
C ARG A 122 16.44 6.66 3.13
N SER A 123 17.64 6.42 2.62
CA SER A 123 18.57 7.50 2.26
C SER A 123 18.00 8.43 1.20
N VAL A 124 17.18 7.90 0.29
CA VAL A 124 16.42 8.67 -0.69
C VAL A 124 14.98 8.21 -0.69
N VAL A 125 14.06 9.16 -0.59
CA VAL A 125 12.62 8.96 -0.81
C VAL A 125 12.26 9.54 -2.17
N TYR A 126 11.80 8.70 -3.08
CA TYR A 126 11.46 9.09 -4.46
C TYR A 126 10.06 9.67 -4.58
N ALA A 127 9.11 9.06 -3.87
CA ALA A 127 7.74 9.53 -3.83
C ALA A 127 7.05 9.09 -2.54
N ILE A 128 6.04 9.85 -2.14
CA ILE A 128 5.03 9.45 -1.17
C ILE A 128 3.67 9.52 -1.84
N ALA A 129 2.76 8.63 -1.44
CA ALA A 129 1.45 8.56 -2.08
C ALA A 129 0.37 8.11 -1.13
N SER A 130 -0.87 8.39 -1.49
CA SER A 130 -2.04 7.75 -0.90
C SER A 130 -3.00 7.27 -1.98
N THR A 131 -3.74 6.19 -1.66
CA THR A 131 -4.77 5.62 -2.51
C THR A 131 -6.01 5.37 -1.67
N THR A 132 -7.16 5.83 -2.13
CA THR A 132 -8.45 5.44 -1.56
C THR A 132 -9.01 4.26 -2.32
N LEU A 133 -9.29 3.18 -1.61
CA LEU A 133 -9.99 2.00 -2.11
C LEU A 133 -11.41 1.96 -1.56
N VAL A 134 -12.38 1.67 -2.43
CA VAL A 134 -13.79 1.47 -2.07
C VAL A 134 -14.16 0.04 -2.41
N VAL A 135 -14.72 -0.68 -1.44
CA VAL A 135 -15.28 -2.01 -1.67
C VAL A 135 -16.66 -1.86 -2.29
N VAL A 136 -16.84 -2.42 -3.48
CA VAL A 136 -18.09 -2.32 -4.24
C VAL A 136 -18.60 -3.69 -4.64
N ASP A 137 -19.90 -3.86 -4.61
CA ASP A 137 -20.58 -5.00 -5.19
C ASP A 137 -20.49 -4.94 -6.73
N THR A 138 -20.02 -6.01 -7.36
CA THR A 138 -19.78 -6.03 -8.81
C THR A 138 -21.05 -6.00 -9.64
N ALA A 139 -22.15 -6.52 -9.11
CA ALA A 139 -23.44 -6.58 -9.82
C ALA A 139 -24.15 -5.22 -9.80
N SER A 140 -24.16 -4.54 -8.66
CA SER A 140 -24.87 -3.26 -8.47
C SER A 140 -23.98 -2.03 -8.63
N GLY A 141 -22.64 -2.19 -8.51
CA GLY A 141 -21.70 -1.07 -8.47
C GLY A 141 -21.79 -0.23 -7.18
N ARG A 142 -22.50 -0.71 -6.15
CA ARG A 142 -22.71 0.04 -4.91
C ARG A 142 -21.64 -0.29 -3.87
N PRO A 143 -21.21 0.71 -3.08
CA PRO A 143 -20.32 0.46 -1.96
C PRO A 143 -20.92 -0.54 -0.96
N GLN A 144 -20.05 -1.43 -0.45
CA GLN A 144 -20.40 -2.40 0.57
C GLN A 144 -19.62 -2.14 1.87
N PRO A 145 -20.22 -2.41 3.04
CA PRO A 145 -19.51 -2.31 4.31
C PRO A 145 -18.27 -3.21 4.34
N LEU A 146 -17.20 -2.74 4.97
CA LEU A 146 -16.01 -3.55 5.20
C LEU A 146 -16.33 -4.70 6.15
N PRO A 147 -16.07 -5.97 5.79
CA PRO A 147 -16.23 -7.11 6.70
C PRO A 147 -15.41 -6.95 7.97
N VAL A 148 -15.86 -7.53 9.06
CA VAL A 148 -15.17 -7.47 10.36
C VAL A 148 -13.72 -7.96 10.26
N ALA A 149 -13.49 -9.07 9.56
CA ALA A 149 -12.13 -9.62 9.37
C ALA A 149 -11.21 -8.69 8.57
N LEU A 150 -11.72 -8.08 7.50
CA LEU A 150 -10.97 -7.10 6.71
C LEU A 150 -10.64 -5.87 7.57
N ARG A 151 -11.62 -5.32 8.28
CA ARG A 151 -11.42 -4.19 9.18
C ARG A 151 -10.36 -4.48 10.23
N ALA A 152 -10.44 -5.63 10.92
CA ALA A 152 -9.47 -6.02 11.95
C ALA A 152 -8.04 -6.14 11.38
N THR A 153 -7.91 -6.65 10.15
CA THR A 153 -6.61 -6.74 9.47
C THR A 153 -6.05 -5.35 9.15
N LEU A 154 -6.88 -4.46 8.60
CA LEU A 154 -6.47 -3.10 8.27
C LEU A 154 -6.10 -2.28 9.52
N GLU A 155 -6.78 -2.50 10.65
CA GLU A 155 -6.50 -1.83 11.93
C GLU A 155 -5.09 -2.13 12.46
N GLN A 156 -4.56 -3.33 12.21
CA GLN A 156 -3.18 -3.66 12.59
C GLN A 156 -2.15 -2.82 11.83
N TRP A 157 -2.49 -2.37 10.62
CA TRP A 157 -1.62 -1.58 9.75
C TRP A 157 -1.91 -0.08 9.82
N LEU A 158 -2.81 0.34 10.72
CA LEU A 158 -3.21 1.74 10.86
C LEU A 158 -2.07 2.57 11.43
N GLY A 159 -1.61 3.52 10.65
CA GLY A 159 -0.52 4.45 10.97
C GLY A 159 -0.91 5.90 10.75
N GLU A 160 0.09 6.76 10.77
CA GLU A 160 -0.07 8.19 10.57
C GLU A 160 -0.47 8.53 9.12
N PRO A 161 -1.19 9.64 8.91
CA PRO A 161 -1.41 10.17 7.57
C PRO A 161 -0.10 10.35 6.79
N VAL A 162 -0.19 10.25 5.46
CA VAL A 162 0.97 10.53 4.60
C VAL A 162 1.36 12.01 4.74
N PRO A 163 2.65 12.32 5.02
CA PRO A 163 3.09 13.70 5.30
C PRO A 163 3.28 14.50 3.99
N PHE A 164 2.21 14.72 3.27
CA PHE A 164 2.21 15.60 2.11
C PHE A 164 2.54 17.04 2.48
N ARG A 165 3.14 17.79 1.54
CA ARG A 165 3.39 19.24 1.66
C ARG A 165 2.18 20.07 1.30
#